data_245604ef90248f4661a955535f651244
#
_entry.id   245604ef90248f4661a955535f651244
#
_cell.length_a   1.000
_cell.length_b   1.000
_cell.length_c   1.000
_cell.angle_alpha   90.00
_cell.angle_beta   90.00
_cell.angle_gamma   90.00
#
_symmetry.space_group_name_H-M   'P 1'
#
loop_
_entity.id
_entity.type
_entity.pdbx_description
1 polymer ?
#
loop_
_entity_poly.entity_id
_entity_poly.type
_entity_poly.pdbx_seq_one_letter_code
_entity_poly.pdbx_strand_id
1 'polypeptide(L)'
;FLDSDCICMQESWLEELLGVAQRGEVGAVGGVVSYPKGVIRDAGITLGVGYYNLGSCNFYLLNDDHSGFWGNFYYMHNVSAVSDTCMLVRKEYYDQAGGMDDGLKAWFAGFDLSLKLMKSGKVNVLDPYARMGFAHHDMINWEARRNANGEYVDETEQRNLLKERWSEVIRKGDPYYNANLTKNSSDFILGKF
;
A
#
# COMPACT_ATOMS: atom_id res chain seq x y z
N PHE A 1 1.68 -9.96 -7.89
CA PHE A 1 2.52 -8.85 -8.35
C PHE A 1 3.73 -8.75 -7.45
N LEU A 2 4.87 -8.60 -8.03
CA LEU A 2 6.14 -8.42 -7.34
C LEU A 2 7.01 -7.48 -8.18
N ASP A 3 7.47 -6.40 -7.57
CA ASP A 3 8.39 -5.48 -8.23
C ASP A 3 9.74 -6.16 -8.47
N SER A 4 10.38 -5.89 -9.62
CA SER A 4 11.67 -6.48 -10.00
C SER A 4 12.80 -6.14 -9.02
N ASP A 5 12.66 -5.08 -8.26
CA ASP A 5 13.63 -4.62 -7.26
C ASP A 5 13.38 -5.21 -5.87
N CYS A 6 12.38 -6.06 -5.73
CA CYS A 6 12.13 -6.79 -4.49
C CYS A 6 13.16 -7.89 -4.25
N ILE A 7 13.60 -8.00 -3.01
CA ILE A 7 14.51 -9.03 -2.52
C ILE A 7 13.77 -9.84 -1.45
N CYS A 8 13.66 -11.16 -1.66
CA CYS A 8 13.06 -12.05 -0.66
C CYS A 8 13.92 -12.09 0.61
N MET A 9 13.36 -11.67 1.73
CA MET A 9 14.06 -11.64 3.03
C MET A 9 13.86 -12.93 3.83
N GLN A 10 12.89 -13.76 3.45
CA GLN A 10 12.60 -15.05 4.09
C GLN A 10 12.04 -16.03 3.07
N GLU A 11 12.29 -17.32 3.27
CA GLU A 11 11.88 -18.36 2.33
C GLU A 11 10.35 -18.54 2.27
N SER A 12 9.64 -18.32 3.39
CA SER A 12 8.19 -18.55 3.52
C SER A 12 7.32 -17.37 3.10
N TRP A 13 7.86 -16.30 2.54
CA TRP A 13 7.10 -15.08 2.24
C TRP A 13 5.85 -15.31 1.37
N LEU A 14 5.96 -16.24 0.41
CA LEU A 14 4.85 -16.52 -0.51
C LEU A 14 3.78 -17.37 0.17
N GLU A 15 4.18 -18.34 0.98
CA GLU A 15 3.28 -19.19 1.77
C GLU A 15 2.50 -18.35 2.79
N GLU A 16 3.13 -17.36 3.43
CA GLU A 16 2.46 -16.42 4.33
C GLU A 16 1.34 -15.67 3.57
N LEU A 17 1.67 -15.00 2.47
CA LEU A 17 0.68 -14.30 1.66
C LEU A 17 -0.43 -15.24 1.16
N LEU A 18 -0.07 -16.45 0.71
CA LEU A 18 -1.01 -17.43 0.18
C LEU A 18 -1.96 -17.91 1.26
N GLY A 19 -1.47 -18.17 2.46
CA GLY A 19 -2.29 -18.59 3.61
C GLY A 19 -3.41 -17.60 3.93
N VAL A 20 -3.15 -16.30 3.78
CA VAL A 20 -4.14 -15.24 3.95
C VAL A 20 -5.07 -15.11 2.73
N ALA A 21 -4.51 -15.12 1.53
CA ALA A 21 -5.27 -14.96 0.28
C ALA A 21 -6.26 -16.09 0.01
N GLN A 22 -6.11 -17.26 0.66
CA GLN A 22 -7.08 -18.36 0.55
C GLN A 22 -8.42 -18.09 1.22
N ARG A 23 -8.52 -17.08 2.08
CA ARG A 23 -9.77 -16.69 2.71
C ARG A 23 -10.70 -16.02 1.70
N GLY A 24 -11.96 -16.45 1.66
CA GLY A 24 -12.91 -15.99 0.63
C GLY A 24 -13.27 -14.49 0.71
N GLU A 25 -13.12 -13.89 1.89
CA GLU A 25 -13.35 -12.46 2.12
C GLU A 25 -12.16 -11.58 1.72
N VAL A 26 -10.95 -12.15 1.57
CA VAL A 26 -9.74 -11.39 1.29
C VAL A 26 -9.62 -11.09 -0.20
N GLY A 27 -9.50 -9.80 -0.53
CA GLY A 27 -9.31 -9.30 -1.90
C GLY A 27 -7.85 -9.32 -2.31
N ALA A 28 -7.04 -8.52 -1.61
CA ALA A 28 -5.61 -8.46 -1.83
C ALA A 28 -4.85 -8.61 -0.51
N VAL A 29 -3.66 -9.21 -0.56
CA VAL A 29 -2.72 -9.30 0.55
C VAL A 29 -1.42 -8.64 0.15
N GLY A 30 -0.88 -7.77 0.99
CA GLY A 30 0.43 -7.17 0.84
C GLY A 30 1.37 -7.57 1.96
N GLY A 31 2.65 -7.67 1.65
CA GLY A 31 3.72 -7.81 2.64
C GLY A 31 4.29 -6.47 3.08
N VAL A 32 5.14 -6.49 4.10
CA VAL A 32 5.97 -5.34 4.48
C VAL A 32 7.20 -5.30 3.59
N VAL A 33 7.44 -4.15 2.97
CA VAL A 33 8.62 -3.92 2.13
C VAL A 33 9.50 -2.85 2.77
N SER A 34 10.76 -3.16 2.97
CA SER A 34 11.72 -2.26 3.60
C SER A 34 12.89 -1.92 2.67
N TYR A 35 13.31 -0.66 2.71
CA TYR A 35 14.59 -0.24 2.15
C TYR A 35 15.77 -0.86 2.92
N PRO A 36 16.99 -0.85 2.37
CA PRO A 36 18.18 -1.18 3.14
C PRO A 36 18.24 -0.46 4.49
N LYS A 37 18.79 -1.11 5.50
CA LYS A 37 18.86 -0.67 6.90
C LYS A 37 17.51 -0.71 7.64
N GLY A 38 16.53 -1.45 7.14
CA GLY A 38 15.26 -1.65 7.82
C GLY A 38 14.37 -0.40 7.87
N VAL A 39 14.39 0.41 6.82
CA VAL A 39 13.50 1.57 6.72
C VAL A 39 12.27 1.20 5.89
N ILE A 40 11.09 1.41 6.43
CA ILE A 40 9.83 1.02 5.78
C ILE A 40 9.59 1.78 4.48
N ARG A 41 9.30 1.04 3.43
CA ARG A 41 8.82 1.53 2.14
C ARG A 41 7.31 1.35 2.01
N ASP A 42 6.81 0.14 2.25
CA ASP A 42 5.39 -0.21 2.14
C ASP A 42 4.96 -1.06 3.34
N ALA A 43 3.90 -0.65 4.00
CA ALA A 43 3.26 -1.38 5.09
C ALA A 43 1.74 -1.16 5.07
N GLY A 44 1.14 -1.33 3.89
CA GLY A 44 -0.25 -0.99 3.63
C GLY A 44 -0.46 0.51 3.43
N ILE A 45 -1.64 0.88 2.95
CA ILE A 45 -1.97 2.26 2.58
C ILE A 45 -3.25 2.67 3.32
N THR A 46 -3.17 3.81 4.02
CA THR A 46 -4.31 4.50 4.61
C THR A 46 -4.88 5.50 3.61
N LEU A 47 -6.20 5.44 3.43
CA LEU A 47 -6.94 6.26 2.47
C LEU A 47 -7.21 7.66 3.02
N GLY A 48 -7.15 8.68 2.15
CA GLY A 48 -7.53 10.06 2.48
C GLY A 48 -6.59 10.79 3.42
N VAL A 49 -5.38 10.27 3.60
CA VAL A 49 -4.32 10.91 4.40
C VAL A 49 -3.11 11.27 3.53
N GLY A 50 -2.14 11.98 4.14
CA GLY A 50 -0.92 12.40 3.51
C GLY A 50 -1.08 13.70 2.70
N TYR A 51 0.04 14.15 2.14
CA TYR A 51 0.15 15.46 1.51
C TYR A 51 -0.92 15.75 0.43
N TYR A 52 -1.31 14.71 -0.31
CA TYR A 52 -2.29 14.86 -1.39
C TYR A 52 -3.72 14.47 -0.99
N ASN A 53 -3.97 14.04 0.24
CA ASN A 53 -5.28 13.55 0.70
C ASN A 53 -5.88 12.45 -0.21
N LEU A 54 -5.05 11.64 -0.85
CA LEU A 54 -5.46 10.49 -1.65
C LEU A 54 -5.25 9.19 -0.85
N GLY A 55 -4.05 8.98 -0.40
CA GLY A 55 -3.61 7.86 0.40
C GLY A 55 -2.11 7.97 0.65
N SER A 56 -1.65 7.33 1.71
CA SER A 56 -0.24 7.31 2.10
C SER A 56 0.14 5.94 2.62
N CYS A 57 1.34 5.48 2.26
CA CYS A 57 1.92 4.29 2.83
C CYS A 57 2.12 4.47 4.34
N ASN A 58 1.68 3.48 5.10
CA ASN A 58 1.77 3.50 6.55
C ASN A 58 3.24 3.41 6.99
N PHE A 59 3.61 4.23 7.97
CA PHE A 59 4.96 4.24 8.56
C PHE A 59 6.09 4.47 7.55
N TYR A 60 5.80 5.10 6.41
CA TYR A 60 6.80 5.39 5.39
C TYR A 60 8.00 6.12 5.97
N LEU A 61 9.20 5.62 5.69
CA LEU A 61 10.50 6.09 6.20
C LEU A 61 10.73 5.94 7.71
N LEU A 62 9.87 5.25 8.44
CA LEU A 62 10.19 4.83 9.80
C LEU A 62 11.01 3.54 9.81
N ASN A 63 11.74 3.29 10.89
CA ASN A 63 12.46 2.03 11.05
C ASN A 63 11.49 0.87 11.29
N ASP A 64 11.77 -0.29 10.73
CA ASP A 64 10.96 -1.51 10.85
C ASP A 64 11.22 -2.31 12.14
N ASP A 65 12.12 -1.84 13.00
CA ASP A 65 12.31 -2.32 14.37
C ASP A 65 11.22 -1.81 15.34
N HIS A 66 10.45 -0.82 14.91
CA HIS A 66 9.28 -0.36 15.65
C HIS A 66 8.16 -1.40 15.62
N SER A 67 7.46 -1.55 16.74
CA SER A 67 6.23 -2.36 16.81
C SER A 67 5.08 -1.81 15.95
N GLY A 68 5.25 -0.63 15.36
CA GLY A 68 4.18 0.12 14.74
C GLY A 68 3.19 0.66 15.78
N PHE A 69 2.10 1.27 15.30
CA PHE A 69 1.01 1.74 16.18
C PHE A 69 0.25 0.54 16.74
N TRP A 70 0.26 0.39 18.07
CA TRP A 70 -0.38 -0.75 18.76
C TRP A 70 0.06 -2.13 18.26
N GLY A 71 1.28 -2.27 17.76
CA GLY A 71 1.82 -3.55 17.32
C GLY A 71 1.39 -3.95 15.90
N ASN A 72 1.05 -3.00 15.02
CA ASN A 72 0.64 -3.30 13.63
C ASN A 72 1.65 -4.14 12.84
N PHE A 73 2.93 -4.15 13.25
CA PHE A 73 3.95 -5.02 12.64
C PHE A 73 4.04 -6.42 13.25
N TYR A 74 3.19 -6.74 14.22
CA TYR A 74 3.11 -8.08 14.82
C TYR A 74 1.84 -8.83 14.43
N TYR A 75 0.86 -8.17 13.80
CA TYR A 75 -0.43 -8.78 13.52
C TYR A 75 -0.89 -8.49 12.10
N MET A 76 -1.41 -9.52 11.45
CA MET A 76 -2.20 -9.31 10.24
C MET A 76 -3.39 -8.41 10.55
N HIS A 77 -3.62 -7.40 9.71
CA HIS A 77 -4.73 -6.49 9.89
C HIS A 77 -5.25 -5.97 8.55
N ASN A 78 -6.48 -5.48 8.58
CA ASN A 78 -7.11 -4.91 7.41
C ASN A 78 -6.53 -3.52 7.12
N VAL A 79 -6.33 -3.23 5.85
CA VAL A 79 -5.90 -1.94 5.31
C VAL A 79 -6.78 -1.55 4.13
N SER A 80 -6.88 -0.26 3.82
CA SER A 80 -7.68 0.18 2.68
C SER A 80 -7.05 -0.22 1.34
N ALA A 81 -5.72 -0.20 1.25
CA ALA A 81 -5.03 -0.68 0.07
C ALA A 81 -3.66 -1.27 0.42
N VAL A 82 -3.14 -2.07 -0.50
CA VAL A 82 -1.78 -2.59 -0.49
C VAL A 82 -1.07 -2.15 -1.78
N SER A 83 0.26 -2.02 -1.69
CA SER A 83 1.09 -1.65 -2.84
C SER A 83 1.29 -2.84 -3.77
N ASP A 84 1.29 -2.60 -5.07
CA ASP A 84 1.65 -3.57 -6.09
C ASP A 84 3.14 -3.98 -6.08
N THR A 85 3.94 -3.33 -5.25
CA THR A 85 5.34 -3.72 -5.00
C THR A 85 5.44 -5.16 -4.53
N CYS A 86 4.56 -5.58 -3.60
CA CYS A 86 4.40 -6.97 -3.17
C CYS A 86 2.93 -7.21 -2.84
N MET A 87 2.18 -7.73 -3.80
CA MET A 87 0.73 -7.95 -3.70
C MET A 87 0.36 -9.33 -4.22
N LEU A 88 -0.42 -10.06 -3.44
CA LEU A 88 -1.08 -11.29 -3.87
C LEU A 88 -2.59 -11.06 -3.95
N VAL A 89 -3.18 -11.43 -5.07
CA VAL A 89 -4.62 -11.38 -5.31
C VAL A 89 -5.06 -12.65 -6.07
N ARG A 90 -6.23 -13.17 -5.75
CA ARG A 90 -6.80 -14.29 -6.51
C ARG A 90 -7.10 -13.85 -7.93
N LYS A 91 -6.74 -14.69 -8.91
CA LYS A 91 -7.00 -14.43 -10.33
C LYS A 91 -8.47 -14.14 -10.59
N GLU A 92 -9.37 -14.91 -9.97
CA GLU A 92 -10.82 -14.71 -10.08
C GLU A 92 -11.25 -13.30 -9.63
N TYR A 93 -10.75 -12.82 -8.48
CA TYR A 93 -11.11 -11.50 -7.97
C TYR A 93 -10.48 -10.36 -8.77
N TYR A 94 -9.27 -10.59 -9.26
CA TYR A 94 -8.60 -9.68 -10.18
C TYR A 94 -9.43 -9.48 -11.46
N ASP A 95 -9.90 -10.57 -12.07
CA ASP A 95 -10.69 -10.52 -13.29
C ASP A 95 -12.07 -9.88 -13.05
N GLN A 96 -12.74 -10.23 -11.96
CA GLN A 96 -14.02 -9.63 -11.56
C GLN A 96 -13.91 -8.12 -11.29
N ALA A 97 -12.78 -7.66 -10.76
CA ALA A 97 -12.50 -6.24 -10.52
C ALA A 97 -12.13 -5.47 -11.80
N GLY A 98 -11.97 -6.17 -12.94
CA GLY A 98 -11.55 -5.60 -14.21
C GLY A 98 -10.03 -5.36 -14.29
N GLY A 99 -9.25 -5.96 -13.39
CA GLY A 99 -7.81 -5.87 -13.39
C GLY A 99 -7.24 -4.51 -12.99
N MET A 100 -5.92 -4.38 -13.14
CA MET A 100 -5.22 -3.10 -13.04
C MET A 100 -5.54 -2.23 -14.26
N ASP A 101 -5.58 -0.92 -14.05
CA ASP A 101 -5.77 0.08 -15.10
C ASP A 101 -4.41 0.39 -15.74
N ASP A 102 -4.25 0.07 -17.04
CA ASP A 102 -3.01 0.27 -17.80
C ASP A 102 -2.61 1.75 -17.93
N GLY A 103 -3.55 2.66 -17.71
CA GLY A 103 -3.30 4.11 -17.65
C GLY A 103 -2.66 4.57 -16.35
N LEU A 104 -2.69 3.74 -15.32
CA LEU A 104 -2.08 4.03 -14.02
C LEU A 104 -0.71 3.39 -13.92
N LYS A 105 0.24 4.10 -13.31
CA LYS A 105 1.63 3.68 -13.13
C LYS A 105 2.02 3.71 -11.66
N ALA A 106 3.12 3.05 -11.35
CA ALA A 106 3.65 2.95 -10.00
C ALA A 106 2.57 2.44 -9.02
N TRP A 107 2.60 2.86 -7.79
CA TRP A 107 1.68 2.44 -6.73
C TRP A 107 0.19 2.77 -6.98
N PHE A 108 -0.12 3.63 -7.96
CA PHE A 108 -1.50 4.01 -8.28
C PHE A 108 -2.32 2.85 -8.83
N ALA A 109 -1.71 1.94 -9.59
CA ALA A 109 -2.41 0.77 -10.15
C ALA A 109 -2.82 -0.22 -9.05
N GLY A 110 -1.92 -0.54 -8.11
CA GLY A 110 -2.21 -1.37 -6.95
C GLY A 110 -3.23 -0.74 -6.00
N PHE A 111 -3.12 0.58 -5.79
CA PHE A 111 -4.08 1.36 -5.01
C PHE A 111 -5.48 1.29 -5.61
N ASP A 112 -5.65 1.56 -6.91
CA ASP A 112 -6.93 1.48 -7.62
C ASP A 112 -7.53 0.07 -7.57
N LEU A 113 -6.72 -0.97 -7.82
CA LEU A 113 -7.16 -2.36 -7.73
C LEU A 113 -7.64 -2.69 -6.32
N SER A 114 -6.91 -2.28 -5.29
CA SER A 114 -7.31 -2.49 -3.89
C SER A 114 -8.67 -1.87 -3.58
N LEU A 115 -8.94 -0.65 -4.08
CA LEU A 115 -10.23 0.02 -3.87
C LEU A 115 -11.36 -0.64 -4.69
N LYS A 116 -11.08 -1.16 -5.90
CA LYS A 116 -12.04 -1.96 -6.67
C LYS A 116 -12.44 -3.23 -5.90
N LEU A 117 -11.48 -3.94 -5.32
CA LEU A 117 -11.72 -5.13 -4.49
C LEU A 117 -12.55 -4.78 -3.25
N MET A 118 -12.20 -3.69 -2.57
CA MET A 118 -12.97 -3.22 -1.41
C MET A 118 -14.41 -2.85 -1.80
N LYS A 119 -14.62 -2.20 -2.95
CA LYS A 119 -15.95 -1.88 -3.49
C LYS A 119 -16.77 -3.13 -3.80
N SER A 120 -16.13 -4.24 -4.16
CA SER A 120 -16.79 -5.54 -4.37
C SER A 120 -17.08 -6.31 -3.08
N GLY A 121 -16.85 -5.70 -1.90
CA GLY A 121 -17.11 -6.29 -0.59
C GLY A 121 -15.98 -7.16 -0.05
N LYS A 122 -14.79 -7.10 -0.65
CA LYS A 122 -13.60 -7.77 -0.14
C LYS A 122 -12.85 -6.86 0.84
N VAL A 123 -11.98 -7.47 1.65
CA VAL A 123 -11.04 -6.76 2.52
C VAL A 123 -9.61 -6.91 2.00
N ASN A 124 -8.82 -5.87 2.12
CA ASN A 124 -7.38 -5.95 1.85
C ASN A 124 -6.64 -6.13 3.17
N VAL A 125 -5.60 -6.93 3.17
CA VAL A 125 -4.88 -7.32 4.39
C VAL A 125 -3.39 -7.02 4.25
N LEU A 126 -2.80 -6.44 5.28
CA LEU A 126 -1.36 -6.43 5.45
C LEU A 126 -0.94 -7.65 6.26
N ASP A 127 -0.02 -8.44 5.71
CA ASP A 127 0.64 -9.53 6.42
C ASP A 127 2.06 -9.11 6.80
N PRO A 128 2.34 -8.82 8.08
CA PRO A 128 3.65 -8.38 8.51
C PRO A 128 4.69 -9.52 8.59
N TYR A 129 4.25 -10.77 8.41
CA TYR A 129 5.15 -11.93 8.36
C TYR A 129 5.73 -12.16 6.96
N ALA A 130 5.10 -11.63 5.92
CA ALA A 130 5.65 -11.61 4.57
C ALA A 130 6.55 -10.38 4.41
N ARG A 131 7.87 -10.56 4.54
CA ARG A 131 8.83 -9.45 4.52
C ARG A 131 9.71 -9.49 3.29
N MET A 132 9.81 -8.33 2.65
CA MET A 132 10.60 -8.11 1.44
C MET A 132 11.59 -6.96 1.66
N GLY A 133 12.79 -7.11 1.12
CA GLY A 133 13.71 -6.00 0.92
C GLY A 133 13.45 -5.30 -0.42
N PHE A 134 13.91 -4.08 -0.55
CA PHE A 134 13.92 -3.33 -1.80
C PHE A 134 15.33 -2.92 -2.17
N ALA A 135 15.81 -3.30 -3.36
CA ALA A 135 17.23 -3.21 -3.72
C ALA A 135 17.77 -1.79 -3.82
N HIS A 136 16.93 -0.84 -4.20
CA HIS A 136 17.36 0.52 -4.48
C HIS A 136 17.25 1.45 -3.28
N HIS A 137 18.30 2.26 -3.11
CA HIS A 137 18.49 3.22 -2.02
C HIS A 137 17.88 4.61 -2.30
N ASP A 138 17.12 4.78 -3.35
CA ASP A 138 16.62 6.09 -3.77
C ASP A 138 15.57 6.69 -2.81
N MET A 139 15.88 6.59 -1.49
CA MET A 139 15.10 7.19 -0.42
C MET A 139 15.03 8.72 -0.47
N ILE A 140 15.92 9.36 -1.24
CA ILE A 140 16.16 10.80 -1.09
C ILE A 140 15.43 11.64 -2.14
N ASN A 141 14.85 11.02 -3.17
CA ASN A 141 14.22 11.77 -4.26
C ASN A 141 12.78 11.31 -4.55
N TRP A 142 11.93 11.21 -3.53
CA TRP A 142 10.49 11.05 -3.74
C TRP A 142 9.90 12.23 -4.58
N GLU A 143 10.52 13.42 -4.54
CA GLU A 143 10.16 14.58 -5.36
C GLU A 143 10.61 14.47 -6.82
N ALA A 144 11.54 13.58 -7.10
CA ALA A 144 12.07 13.39 -8.44
C ALA A 144 12.01 11.90 -8.83
N ARG A 145 10.80 11.30 -8.84
CA ARG A 145 10.64 10.03 -9.53
C ARG A 145 11.00 10.24 -10.98
N ARG A 146 12.13 9.64 -11.35
CA ARG A 146 12.61 9.63 -12.71
C ARG A 146 12.31 8.27 -13.34
N ASN A 147 11.87 8.29 -14.59
CA ASN A 147 11.74 7.07 -15.37
C ASN A 147 13.14 6.50 -15.69
N ALA A 148 13.20 5.33 -16.34
CA ALA A 148 14.46 4.70 -16.76
C ALA A 148 15.35 5.61 -17.64
N ASN A 149 14.77 6.64 -18.26
CA ASN A 149 15.47 7.62 -19.09
C ASN A 149 15.93 8.86 -18.28
N GLY A 150 15.70 8.88 -16.97
CA GLY A 150 16.06 10.00 -16.11
C GLY A 150 15.11 11.21 -16.18
N GLU A 151 13.94 11.09 -16.81
CA GLU A 151 12.94 12.14 -16.94
C GLU A 151 12.03 12.15 -15.71
N TYR A 152 11.61 13.35 -15.27
CA TYR A 152 10.65 13.52 -14.18
C TYR A 152 9.29 12.90 -14.55
N VAL A 153 8.77 12.05 -13.69
CA VAL A 153 7.41 11.50 -13.85
C VAL A 153 6.43 12.38 -13.10
N ASP A 154 5.67 13.17 -13.82
CA ASP A 154 4.56 13.94 -13.25
C ASP A 154 3.38 13.01 -12.94
N GLU A 155 3.11 12.82 -11.66
CA GLU A 155 2.02 11.98 -11.18
C GLU A 155 0.69 12.77 -10.99
N THR A 156 0.68 14.05 -11.31
CA THR A 156 -0.46 14.95 -11.01
C THR A 156 -1.73 14.49 -11.71
N GLU A 157 -1.65 14.10 -12.96
CA GLU A 157 -2.81 13.62 -13.72
C GLU A 157 -3.39 12.34 -13.13
N GLN A 158 -2.54 11.38 -12.78
CA GLN A 158 -2.96 10.11 -12.18
C GLN A 158 -3.59 10.32 -10.80
N ARG A 159 -3.01 11.21 -9.98
CA ARG A 159 -3.59 11.59 -8.68
C ARG A 159 -4.96 12.23 -8.84
N ASN A 160 -5.12 13.13 -9.79
CA ASN A 160 -6.40 13.79 -10.03
C ASN A 160 -7.45 12.80 -10.53
N LEU A 161 -7.09 11.91 -11.45
CA LEU A 161 -7.95 10.84 -11.93
C LEU A 161 -8.44 9.94 -10.78
N LEU A 162 -7.56 9.53 -9.89
CA LEU A 162 -7.93 8.69 -8.75
C LEU A 162 -8.77 9.43 -7.71
N LYS A 163 -8.47 10.70 -7.46
CA LYS A 163 -9.30 11.54 -6.58
C LYS A 163 -10.72 11.68 -7.09
N GLU A 164 -10.90 11.89 -8.39
CA GLU A 164 -12.20 11.96 -9.01
C GLU A 164 -12.91 10.61 -8.95
N ARG A 165 -12.26 9.54 -9.41
CA ARG A 165 -12.78 8.16 -9.42
C ARG A 165 -13.24 7.69 -8.05
N TRP A 166 -12.48 7.99 -7.02
CA TRP A 166 -12.69 7.50 -5.65
C TRP A 166 -13.17 8.57 -4.67
N SER A 167 -13.65 9.72 -5.17
CA SER A 167 -14.04 10.88 -4.37
C SER A 167 -15.00 10.53 -3.22
N GLU A 168 -16.01 9.71 -3.47
CA GLU A 168 -16.96 9.30 -2.45
C GLU A 168 -16.34 8.40 -1.36
N VAL A 169 -15.46 7.47 -1.78
CA VAL A 169 -14.76 6.57 -0.85
C VAL A 169 -13.81 7.36 0.03
N ILE A 170 -13.03 8.26 -0.57
CA ILE A 170 -12.11 9.15 0.14
C ILE A 170 -12.86 10.06 1.12
N ARG A 171 -14.00 10.61 0.72
CA ARG A 171 -14.84 11.49 1.56
C ARG A 171 -15.40 10.76 2.78
N LYS A 172 -15.73 9.47 2.67
CA LYS A 172 -16.17 8.65 3.80
C LYS A 172 -15.06 8.40 4.82
N GLY A 173 -13.81 8.54 4.38
CA GLY A 173 -12.62 8.27 5.19
C GLY A 173 -12.23 6.78 5.20
N ASP A 174 -11.05 6.52 5.72
CA ASP A 174 -10.50 5.17 5.85
C ASP A 174 -11.22 4.40 6.97
N PRO A 175 -11.80 3.22 6.70
CA PRO A 175 -12.52 2.45 7.70
C PRO A 175 -11.61 1.84 8.78
N TYR A 176 -10.31 1.80 8.55
CA TYR A 176 -9.31 1.21 9.46
C TYR A 176 -8.43 2.27 10.14
N TYR A 177 -8.71 3.56 9.92
CA TYR A 177 -7.95 4.67 10.48
C TYR A 177 -8.81 5.51 11.40
N ASN A 178 -8.36 5.70 12.65
CA ASN A 178 -9.14 6.43 13.64
C ASN A 178 -9.25 7.92 13.28
N ALA A 179 -10.47 8.46 13.30
CA ALA A 179 -10.76 9.85 12.93
C ALA A 179 -10.05 10.90 13.82
N ASN A 180 -9.60 10.53 15.02
CA ASN A 180 -8.85 11.40 15.94
C ASN A 180 -7.36 11.47 15.62
N LEU A 181 -6.88 10.66 14.68
CA LEU A 181 -5.49 10.70 14.23
C LEU A 181 -5.29 11.78 13.18
N THR A 182 -4.05 12.24 13.01
CA THR A 182 -3.71 13.25 12.01
C THR A 182 -3.99 12.73 10.60
N LYS A 183 -4.49 13.61 9.74
CA LYS A 183 -4.62 13.31 8.31
C LYS A 183 -3.39 13.75 7.50
N ASN A 184 -2.41 14.37 8.13
CA ASN A 184 -1.22 14.88 7.45
C ASN A 184 -0.21 13.77 7.11
N SER A 185 -0.24 12.66 7.87
CA SER A 185 0.58 11.48 7.65
C SER A 185 -0.18 10.21 8.06
N SER A 186 0.32 9.06 7.66
CA SER A 186 -0.20 7.74 8.06
C SER A 186 0.62 7.08 9.18
N ASP A 187 1.23 7.90 10.04
CA ASP A 187 2.07 7.43 11.17
C ASP A 187 1.26 7.20 12.45
N PHE A 188 -0.06 7.29 12.37
CA PHE A 188 -1.00 7.07 13.47
C PHE A 188 -0.77 8.00 14.68
N ILE A 189 -0.32 9.22 14.44
CA ILE A 189 -0.11 10.25 15.47
C ILE A 189 -1.44 10.95 15.77
N LEU A 190 -1.67 11.34 17.03
CA LEU A 190 -2.85 12.11 17.40
C LEU A 190 -2.94 13.42 16.61
N GLY A 191 -4.12 13.72 16.10
CA GLY A 191 -4.42 14.99 15.47
C GLY A 191 -4.30 16.14 16.46
N LYS A 192 -3.95 17.33 16.00
CA LYS A 192 -4.10 18.55 16.81
C LYS A 192 -5.59 18.90 16.82
N PHE A 193 -6.16 18.99 17.99
CA PHE A 193 -7.52 19.47 18.23
C PHE A 193 -7.55 20.98 18.12
#